data_3b98101b8cbb7b56e2eb4d204fa05feb
#
_entry.id   3b98101b8cbb7b56e2eb4d204fa05feb
#
_cell.length_a   1.000
_cell.length_b   1.000
_cell.length_c   1.000
_cell.angle_alpha   90.00
_cell.angle_beta   90.00
_cell.angle_gamma   90.00
#
_symmetry.space_group_name_H-M   'P 1'
#
loop_
_entity.id
_entity.type
_entity.pdbx_description
1 polymer ?
#
loop_
_entity_poly.entity_id
_entity_poly.type
_entity_poly.pdbx_seq_one_letter_code
_entity_poly.pdbx_strand_id
1 'polypeptide(L)'
;MIVNLSRAFKKSPNFRDRLQGYVLRLSGCVGSVAIQAALLLSLSSVALAEEQLVEISARLIPAEGAVPGQRIKLEVTVATPRWFTAGTRIKLPEVPGLLLLQNQDFAANATERRDGESWTVQRWFIDVFATRPGSLIIPPLKVSVSVSKSPSEAVASTLETQALTVVTNIPPALVGVKQWVASPSVTLVQTIEGSLDTYLGAAINRRITIKADDVMAMLLPRTTSPNEPLLQTYPEPPVLRNRSNRG
;
A
#
# COMPACT_ATOMS: atom_id res chain seq x y z
N MET A 1 25.19 51.78 -1.04
CA MET A 1 26.07 52.48 -0.09
C MET A 1 27.19 51.51 0.28
N ILE A 2 28.32 51.74 -0.31
CA ILE A 2 29.54 50.94 -0.28
C ILE A 2 30.34 51.39 0.91
N VAL A 3 30.79 50.50 1.78
CA VAL A 3 31.97 50.78 2.62
C VAL A 3 32.87 49.56 2.66
N ASN A 4 34.01 49.75 2.04
CA ASN A 4 35.18 48.95 1.99
C ASN A 4 36.13 49.36 3.11
N LEU A 5 36.71 48.45 3.86
CA LEU A 5 37.81 48.75 4.78
C LEU A 5 38.78 47.54 4.83
N SER A 6 39.78 47.66 3.99
CA SER A 6 41.07 46.99 4.09
C SER A 6 41.97 47.75 5.07
N ARG A 7 42.76 47.02 5.83
CA ARG A 7 44.09 47.36 6.42
C ARG A 7 44.30 46.48 7.67
N ALA A 8 45.42 45.92 8.04
CA ALA A 8 46.78 45.97 7.55
C ALA A 8 47.60 44.92 8.28
N PHE A 9 48.46 44.27 7.57
CA PHE A 9 49.81 43.89 7.93
C PHE A 9 50.30 44.01 9.36
N LYS A 10 50.77 42.90 9.96
CA LYS A 10 52.10 42.93 10.64
C LYS A 10 52.76 41.54 10.61
N LYS A 11 53.85 41.54 9.92
CA LYS A 11 54.88 40.51 9.74
C LYS A 11 55.82 40.59 10.96
N SER A 12 56.15 39.47 11.58
CA SER A 12 57.30 39.36 12.48
C SER A 12 57.80 37.91 12.52
N PRO A 13 59.11 37.67 12.67
CA PRO A 13 59.79 36.59 12.02
C PRO A 13 60.28 35.47 12.95
N ASN A 14 60.69 34.34 12.29
CA ASN A 14 61.72 33.38 12.69
C ASN A 14 61.63 32.72 14.09
N PHE A 15 61.04 31.51 14.06
CA PHE A 15 61.42 30.51 15.06
C PHE A 15 61.84 29.23 14.28
N ARG A 16 62.91 29.43 13.52
CA ARG A 16 63.73 28.34 13.01
C ARG A 16 65.08 28.50 13.73
N ASP A 17 65.38 27.56 14.58
CA ASP A 17 66.64 27.23 15.19
C ASP A 17 66.51 27.07 16.70
N ARG A 18 65.96 25.95 17.12
CA ARG A 18 66.36 25.20 18.35
C ARG A 18 65.45 23.98 18.42
N LEU A 19 65.94 22.92 17.88
CA LEU A 19 65.66 21.53 18.29
C LEU A 19 66.27 20.56 17.26
N GLN A 20 67.53 20.80 16.89
CA GLN A 20 68.44 19.72 16.49
C GLN A 20 69.00 19.17 17.77
N GLY A 21 68.62 17.98 18.18
CA GLY A 21 69.35 17.29 19.23
C GLY A 21 68.50 16.44 20.16
N TYR A 22 67.56 15.63 19.64
CA TYR A 22 67.05 14.44 20.33
C TYR A 22 66.35 13.50 19.33
N VAL A 23 67.09 13.17 18.28
CA VAL A 23 66.74 12.03 17.44
C VAL A 23 67.90 11.06 17.55
N LEU A 24 67.70 10.02 18.30
CA LEU A 24 68.32 8.72 18.17
C LEU A 24 68.18 7.94 19.48
N ARG A 25 67.12 7.20 19.60
CA ARG A 25 67.00 5.90 20.26
C ARG A 25 65.56 5.63 20.72
N LEU A 26 64.69 5.33 19.79
CA LEU A 26 63.45 4.54 20.06
C LEU A 26 62.82 4.14 18.70
N SER A 27 63.62 3.59 17.83
CA SER A 27 63.16 2.90 16.62
C SER A 27 63.37 1.41 16.83
N GLY A 28 62.38 0.72 17.32
CA GLY A 28 62.46 -0.72 17.42
C GLY A 28 61.21 -1.48 17.86
N CYS A 29 60.22 -0.85 18.49
CA CYS A 29 59.10 -1.63 19.03
C CYS A 29 57.69 -1.14 18.70
N VAL A 30 57.51 -0.02 17.98
CA VAL A 30 56.16 0.54 17.73
C VAL A 30 55.61 0.10 16.36
N GLY A 31 56.46 -0.34 15.43
CA GLY A 31 56.02 -0.75 14.09
C GLY A 31 55.29 -2.09 14.02
N SER A 32 55.62 -3.03 14.89
CA SER A 32 55.05 -4.40 14.84
C SER A 32 53.64 -4.47 15.44
N VAL A 33 53.33 -3.65 16.44
CA VAL A 33 52.00 -3.66 17.08
C VAL A 33 50.93 -2.94 16.20
N ALA A 34 51.33 -1.89 15.48
CA ALA A 34 50.42 -1.16 14.59
C ALA A 34 50.03 -1.98 13.35
N ILE A 35 50.92 -2.79 12.81
CA ILE A 35 50.66 -3.66 11.65
C ILE A 35 49.75 -4.84 12.05
N GLN A 36 49.92 -5.40 13.24
CA GLN A 36 49.06 -6.46 13.74
C GLN A 36 47.64 -5.96 14.11
N ALA A 37 47.50 -4.75 14.61
CA ALA A 37 46.19 -4.15 14.89
C ALA A 37 45.44 -3.80 13.59
N ALA A 38 46.10 -3.34 12.53
CA ALA A 38 45.49 -3.09 11.23
C ALA A 38 45.05 -4.38 10.52
N LEU A 39 45.76 -5.51 10.70
CA LEU A 39 45.41 -6.80 10.12
C LEU A 39 44.20 -7.46 10.84
N LEU A 40 44.01 -7.17 12.13
CA LEU A 40 42.86 -7.66 12.91
C LEU A 40 41.58 -6.84 12.67
N LEU A 41 41.67 -5.58 12.25
CA LEU A 41 40.50 -4.76 11.88
C LEU A 41 39.98 -5.07 10.48
N SER A 42 40.76 -5.67 9.60
CA SER A 42 40.32 -6.02 8.24
C SER A 42 39.56 -7.37 8.14
N LEU A 43 39.46 -8.14 9.21
CA LEU A 43 38.72 -9.41 9.24
C LEU A 43 37.30 -9.31 9.77
N SER A 44 36.77 -8.12 10.09
CA SER A 44 35.48 -7.99 10.78
C SER A 44 34.31 -7.56 9.89
N SER A 45 34.40 -7.69 8.59
CA SER A 45 33.25 -7.36 7.71
C SER A 45 32.95 -8.40 6.62
N VAL A 46 33.03 -9.67 6.97
CA VAL A 46 32.19 -10.65 6.29
C VAL A 46 30.83 -10.59 7.00
N ALA A 47 30.08 -9.56 6.70
CA ALA A 47 28.64 -9.62 6.87
C ALA A 47 28.17 -10.79 5.98
N LEU A 48 27.88 -11.94 6.59
CA LEU A 48 27.11 -13.00 5.96
C LEU A 48 25.81 -12.32 5.51
N ALA A 49 25.69 -12.00 4.23
CA ALA A 49 24.42 -11.64 3.64
C ALA A 49 23.53 -12.84 3.90
N GLU A 50 22.64 -12.72 4.89
CA GLU A 50 21.59 -13.70 5.15
C GLU A 50 20.81 -13.81 3.84
N GLU A 51 20.86 -14.98 3.21
CA GLU A 51 20.18 -15.22 1.93
C GLU A 51 18.70 -14.91 2.11
N GLN A 52 18.24 -13.80 1.56
CA GLN A 52 16.86 -13.37 1.68
C GLN A 52 15.98 -14.33 0.89
N LEU A 53 15.46 -15.34 1.56
CA LEU A 53 14.66 -16.41 0.95
C LEU A 53 13.29 -15.94 0.43
N VAL A 54 12.82 -14.79 0.89
CA VAL A 54 11.50 -14.26 0.52
C VAL A 54 11.56 -12.75 0.36
N GLU A 55 11.06 -12.27 -0.76
CA GLU A 55 10.81 -10.85 -1.01
C GLU A 55 9.32 -10.55 -0.93
N ILE A 56 8.97 -9.39 -0.38
CA ILE A 56 7.60 -8.92 -0.28
C ILE A 56 7.50 -7.48 -0.76
N SER A 57 6.47 -7.19 -1.53
CA SER A 57 6.13 -5.84 -1.93
C SER A 57 4.62 -5.64 -1.94
N ALA A 58 4.19 -4.38 -1.83
CA ALA A 58 2.79 -4.02 -1.92
C ALA A 58 2.64 -2.71 -2.69
N ARG A 59 1.58 -2.61 -3.52
CA ARG A 59 1.28 -1.40 -4.29
C ARG A 59 -0.21 -1.21 -4.48
N LEU A 60 -0.63 0.05 -4.69
CA LEU A 60 -2.00 0.42 -5.00
C LEU A 60 -2.19 0.61 -6.51
N ILE A 61 -3.34 0.20 -7.03
CA ILE A 61 -3.72 0.35 -8.45
C ILE A 61 -5.16 0.88 -8.51
N PRO A 62 -5.39 2.12 -8.96
CA PRO A 62 -4.39 3.12 -9.30
C PRO A 62 -3.63 3.62 -8.06
N ALA A 63 -2.41 4.11 -8.24
CA ALA A 63 -1.59 4.65 -7.16
C ALA A 63 -2.12 6.01 -6.69
N GLU A 64 -2.69 6.81 -7.59
CA GLU A 64 -3.19 8.16 -7.35
C GLU A 64 -4.50 8.41 -8.13
N GLY A 65 -5.16 9.52 -7.83
CA GLY A 65 -6.32 10.00 -8.58
C GLY A 65 -7.63 9.27 -8.28
N ALA A 66 -7.68 8.44 -7.25
CA ALA A 66 -8.91 7.78 -6.85
C ALA A 66 -9.90 8.74 -6.18
N VAL A 67 -11.19 8.42 -6.28
CA VAL A 67 -12.28 9.14 -5.61
C VAL A 67 -12.88 8.26 -4.50
N PRO A 68 -13.50 8.85 -3.47
CA PRO A 68 -14.18 8.06 -2.45
C PRO A 68 -15.23 7.13 -3.05
N GLY A 69 -15.29 5.90 -2.56
CA GLY A 69 -16.20 4.85 -3.07
C GLY A 69 -15.69 4.08 -4.28
N GLN A 70 -14.64 4.54 -4.94
CA GLN A 70 -13.99 3.83 -6.05
C GLN A 70 -13.20 2.64 -5.53
N ARG A 71 -13.24 1.52 -6.28
CA ARG A 71 -12.38 0.37 -6.01
C ARG A 71 -10.93 0.68 -6.36
N ILE A 72 -10.05 0.53 -5.39
CA ILE A 72 -8.59 0.55 -5.53
C ILE A 72 -8.13 -0.88 -5.27
N LYS A 73 -7.27 -1.42 -6.11
CA LYS A 73 -6.66 -2.74 -5.88
C LYS A 73 -5.36 -2.57 -5.10
N LEU A 74 -5.25 -3.22 -3.98
CA LEU A 74 -4.00 -3.42 -3.27
C LEU A 74 -3.43 -4.77 -3.72
N GLU A 75 -2.33 -4.72 -4.45
CA GLU A 75 -1.58 -5.90 -4.88
C GLU A 75 -0.45 -6.14 -3.88
N VAL A 76 -0.44 -7.30 -3.26
CA VAL A 76 0.66 -7.79 -2.42
C VAL A 76 1.35 -8.91 -3.18
N THR A 77 2.64 -8.73 -3.45
CA THR A 77 3.48 -9.70 -4.14
C THR A 77 4.44 -10.34 -3.15
N VAL A 78 4.47 -11.65 -3.14
CA VAL A 78 5.42 -12.47 -2.36
C VAL A 78 6.22 -13.30 -3.36
N ALA A 79 7.52 -13.18 -3.35
CA ALA A 79 8.42 -13.86 -4.28
C ALA A 79 9.53 -14.61 -3.55
N THR A 80 9.92 -15.76 -4.08
CA THR A 80 10.99 -16.59 -3.54
C THR A 80 11.74 -17.30 -4.67
N PRO A 81 13.08 -17.43 -4.59
CA PRO A 81 13.85 -18.30 -5.52
C PRO A 81 13.64 -19.78 -5.21
N ARG A 82 12.85 -20.09 -4.20
CA ARG A 82 12.49 -21.44 -3.75
C ARG A 82 11.03 -21.75 -4.10
N TRP A 83 10.42 -22.74 -3.43
CA TRP A 83 8.99 -23.03 -3.54
C TRP A 83 8.28 -22.81 -2.21
N PHE A 84 7.01 -22.47 -2.29
CA PHE A 84 6.15 -22.34 -1.11
C PHE A 84 5.76 -23.73 -0.59
N THR A 85 5.95 -23.94 0.72
CA THR A 85 5.67 -25.22 1.39
C THR A 85 4.33 -25.20 2.12
N ALA A 86 3.75 -24.00 2.34
CA ALA A 86 2.42 -23.83 2.90
C ALA A 86 1.74 -22.59 2.31
N GLY A 87 0.44 -22.46 2.54
CA GLY A 87 -0.34 -21.30 2.08
C GLY A 87 0.13 -20.00 2.74
N THR A 88 0.35 -18.98 1.92
CA THR A 88 0.61 -17.62 2.38
C THR A 88 -0.65 -17.03 3.00
N ARG A 89 -0.52 -16.30 4.11
CA ARG A 89 -1.61 -15.62 4.81
C ARG A 89 -1.28 -14.15 5.00
N ILE A 90 -2.23 -13.29 4.62
CA ILE A 90 -2.13 -11.84 4.79
C ILE A 90 -3.13 -11.44 5.87
N LYS A 91 -2.65 -10.77 6.92
CA LYS A 91 -3.53 -10.21 7.96
C LYS A 91 -3.89 -8.78 7.56
N LEU A 92 -5.17 -8.55 7.28
CA LEU A 92 -5.69 -7.23 6.98
C LEU A 92 -5.95 -6.43 8.26
N PRO A 93 -5.49 -5.17 8.35
CA PRO A 93 -5.79 -4.29 9.46
C PRO A 93 -7.18 -3.66 9.29
N GLU A 94 -7.78 -3.27 10.39
CA GLU A 94 -8.92 -2.35 10.39
C GLU A 94 -8.40 -0.92 10.35
N VAL A 95 -8.80 -0.16 9.32
CA VAL A 95 -8.39 1.24 9.14
C VAL A 95 -9.62 2.13 9.05
N PRO A 96 -9.80 3.07 9.99
CA PRO A 96 -10.94 3.98 9.95
C PRO A 96 -10.99 4.78 8.64
N GLY A 97 -12.08 4.65 7.91
CA GLY A 97 -12.28 5.31 6.61
C GLY A 97 -11.83 4.49 5.40
N LEU A 98 -11.29 3.28 5.60
CA LEU A 98 -11.00 2.31 4.56
C LEU A 98 -11.77 1.01 4.81
N LEU A 99 -12.28 0.42 3.73
CA LEU A 99 -12.76 -0.95 3.69
C LEU A 99 -11.75 -1.78 2.92
N LEU A 100 -11.15 -2.77 3.56
CA LEU A 100 -10.22 -3.71 2.95
C LEU A 100 -10.89 -5.08 2.87
N LEU A 101 -11.02 -5.62 1.66
CA LEU A 101 -11.75 -6.86 1.40
C LEU A 101 -10.90 -7.80 0.55
N GLN A 102 -10.60 -8.96 1.09
CA GLN A 102 -9.95 -10.03 0.34
C GLN A 102 -11.04 -10.93 -0.26
N ASN A 103 -11.35 -10.69 -1.54
CA ASN A 103 -12.40 -11.43 -2.24
C ASN A 103 -11.89 -12.73 -2.91
N GLN A 104 -10.57 -12.97 -2.88
CA GLN A 104 -9.94 -14.16 -3.45
C GLN A 104 -9.28 -14.97 -2.35
N ASP A 105 -9.59 -16.26 -2.31
CA ASP A 105 -9.01 -17.21 -1.37
C ASP A 105 -7.62 -17.71 -1.82
N PHE A 106 -7.24 -17.45 -3.08
CA PHE A 106 -6.02 -17.94 -3.69
C PHE A 106 -5.24 -16.82 -4.35
N ALA A 107 -3.91 -16.95 -4.31
CA ALA A 107 -3.00 -16.08 -5.04
C ALA A 107 -3.01 -16.41 -6.54
N ALA A 108 -2.74 -15.41 -7.36
CA ALA A 108 -2.30 -15.63 -8.72
C ALA A 108 -0.82 -16.05 -8.69
N ASN A 109 -0.55 -17.31 -9.02
CA ASN A 109 0.80 -17.86 -9.05
C ASN A 109 1.45 -17.63 -10.41
N ALA A 110 2.73 -17.26 -10.41
CA ALA A 110 3.55 -17.07 -11.59
C ALA A 110 4.98 -17.51 -11.32
N THR A 111 5.73 -17.74 -12.41
CA THR A 111 7.18 -17.92 -12.37
C THR A 111 7.82 -16.78 -13.14
N GLU A 112 8.78 -16.10 -12.52
CA GLU A 112 9.54 -15.00 -13.12
C GLU A 112 11.02 -15.38 -13.18
N ARG A 113 11.71 -14.89 -14.20
CA ARG A 113 13.15 -15.03 -14.30
C ARG A 113 13.82 -13.71 -13.93
N ARG A 114 14.63 -13.72 -12.88
CA ARG A 114 15.35 -12.55 -12.37
C ARG A 114 16.83 -12.89 -12.29
N ASP A 115 17.67 -12.13 -12.96
CA ASP A 115 19.13 -12.32 -13.00
C ASP A 115 19.59 -13.75 -13.33
N GLY A 116 18.80 -14.43 -14.22
CA GLY A 116 19.09 -15.82 -14.60
C GLY A 116 18.49 -16.89 -13.68
N GLU A 117 17.99 -16.53 -12.51
CA GLU A 117 17.36 -17.40 -11.53
C GLU A 117 15.82 -17.44 -11.70
N SER A 118 15.22 -18.58 -11.41
CA SER A 118 13.76 -18.76 -11.48
C SER A 118 13.14 -18.45 -10.13
N TRP A 119 12.20 -17.51 -10.12
CA TRP A 119 11.48 -17.09 -8.93
C TRP A 119 10.03 -17.54 -8.99
N THR A 120 9.53 -18.11 -7.90
CA THR A 120 8.11 -18.39 -7.71
C THR A 120 7.44 -17.17 -7.08
N VAL A 121 6.40 -16.65 -7.74
CA VAL A 121 5.74 -15.41 -7.36
C VAL A 121 4.26 -15.67 -7.07
N GLN A 122 3.77 -15.16 -5.95
CA GLN A 122 2.37 -15.13 -5.57
C GLN A 122 1.88 -13.69 -5.52
N ARG A 123 0.81 -13.37 -6.27
CA ARG A 123 0.15 -12.06 -6.24
C ARG A 123 -1.21 -12.19 -5.59
N TRP A 124 -1.43 -11.39 -4.56
CA TRP A 124 -2.68 -11.31 -3.82
C TRP A 124 -3.35 -9.97 -4.13
N PHE A 125 -4.65 -10.00 -4.41
CA PHE A 125 -5.42 -8.81 -4.70
C PHE A 125 -6.44 -8.58 -3.59
N ILE A 126 -6.40 -7.38 -3.02
CA ILE A 126 -7.27 -6.93 -1.94
C ILE A 126 -7.99 -5.69 -2.45
N ASP A 127 -9.32 -5.70 -2.39
CA ASP A 127 -10.12 -4.53 -2.75
C ASP A 127 -10.11 -3.53 -1.61
N VAL A 128 -9.79 -2.27 -1.93
CA VAL A 128 -9.73 -1.15 -0.99
C VAL A 128 -10.71 -0.09 -1.45
N PHE A 129 -11.58 0.34 -0.54
CA PHE A 129 -12.53 1.43 -0.77
C PHE A 129 -12.34 2.49 0.31
N ALA A 130 -12.04 3.73 -0.11
CA ALA A 130 -12.05 4.85 0.80
C ALA A 130 -13.49 5.38 0.96
N THR A 131 -13.95 5.54 2.19
CA THR A 131 -15.29 6.02 2.49
C THR A 131 -15.40 7.54 2.62
N ARG A 132 -14.25 8.23 2.63
CA ARG A 132 -14.13 9.69 2.74
C ARG A 132 -12.92 10.20 1.95
N PRO A 133 -12.90 11.46 1.52
CA PRO A 133 -11.73 12.05 0.88
C PRO A 133 -10.60 12.26 1.87
N GLY A 134 -9.40 12.46 1.33
CA GLY A 134 -8.18 12.75 2.06
C GLY A 134 -7.12 11.67 1.93
N SER A 135 -6.11 11.77 2.79
CA SER A 135 -5.00 10.83 2.87
C SER A 135 -5.27 9.84 4.01
N LEU A 136 -5.31 8.55 3.68
CA LEU A 136 -5.55 7.45 4.61
C LEU A 136 -4.38 6.47 4.53
N ILE A 137 -3.85 6.05 5.67
CA ILE A 137 -2.66 5.20 5.72
C ILE A 137 -3.08 3.76 6.02
N ILE A 138 -2.68 2.84 5.15
CA ILE A 138 -2.69 1.41 5.41
C ILE A 138 -1.37 1.09 6.12
N PRO A 139 -1.40 0.62 7.37
CA PRO A 139 -0.18 0.24 8.08
C PRO A 139 0.48 -0.97 7.42
N PRO A 140 1.74 -1.29 7.76
CA PRO A 140 2.42 -2.48 7.30
C PRO A 140 1.57 -3.73 7.46
N LEU A 141 1.40 -4.49 6.38
CA LEU A 141 0.64 -5.73 6.38
C LEU A 141 1.54 -6.89 6.83
N LYS A 142 1.06 -7.67 7.79
CA LYS A 142 1.74 -8.89 8.22
C LYS A 142 1.42 -10.03 7.26
N VAL A 143 2.47 -10.60 6.66
CA VAL A 143 2.38 -11.71 5.72
C VAL A 143 3.14 -12.90 6.28
N SER A 144 2.43 -13.95 6.60
CA SER A 144 3.01 -15.21 7.04
C SER A 144 3.22 -16.12 5.84
N VAL A 145 4.43 -16.59 5.64
CA VAL A 145 4.86 -17.39 4.51
C VAL A 145 5.72 -18.55 4.99
N SER A 146 5.66 -19.67 4.27
CA SER A 146 6.54 -20.82 4.48
C SER A 146 7.16 -21.23 3.16
N VAL A 147 8.49 -21.29 3.13
CA VAL A 147 9.26 -21.65 1.93
C VAL A 147 10.25 -22.77 2.26
N SER A 148 10.67 -23.50 1.23
CA SER A 148 11.72 -24.50 1.42
C SER A 148 13.07 -23.81 1.60
N LYS A 149 13.85 -24.27 2.56
CA LYS A 149 15.25 -23.91 2.73
C LYS A 149 16.15 -24.96 2.06
N SER A 150 15.80 -26.21 2.23
CA SER A 150 16.42 -27.36 1.58
C SER A 150 15.35 -28.39 1.20
N PRO A 151 15.65 -29.45 0.46
CA PRO A 151 14.66 -30.47 0.08
C PRO A 151 13.88 -31.09 1.24
N SER A 152 14.44 -31.08 2.44
CA SER A 152 13.81 -31.66 3.65
C SER A 152 13.49 -30.64 4.74
N GLU A 153 13.79 -29.35 4.54
CA GLU A 153 13.59 -28.30 5.56
C GLU A 153 12.74 -27.15 5.01
N ALA A 154 11.70 -26.80 5.75
CA ALA A 154 10.88 -25.64 5.50
C ALA A 154 11.11 -24.57 6.58
N VAL A 155 11.11 -23.30 6.17
CA VAL A 155 11.21 -22.15 7.07
C VAL A 155 9.93 -21.34 6.98
N ALA A 156 9.28 -21.12 8.11
CA ALA A 156 8.15 -20.20 8.24
C ALA A 156 8.64 -18.86 8.74
N SER A 157 8.20 -17.79 8.10
CA SER A 157 8.52 -16.42 8.49
C SER A 157 7.29 -15.53 8.41
N THR A 158 7.32 -14.44 9.16
CA THR A 158 6.32 -13.38 9.07
C THR A 158 7.05 -12.10 8.69
N LEU A 159 6.71 -11.59 7.52
CA LEU A 159 7.26 -10.36 6.94
C LEU A 159 6.23 -9.24 7.02
N GLU A 160 6.69 -8.01 6.95
CA GLU A 160 5.82 -6.83 6.92
C GLU A 160 6.04 -6.04 5.63
N THR A 161 4.97 -5.61 4.97
CA THR A 161 5.05 -4.69 3.84
C THR A 161 5.42 -3.29 4.31
N GLN A 162 5.73 -2.40 3.38
CA GLN A 162 5.76 -0.98 3.69
C GLN A 162 4.35 -0.46 3.92
N ALA A 163 4.22 0.61 4.71
CA ALA A 163 2.97 1.35 4.82
C ALA A 163 2.61 1.98 3.48
N LEU A 164 1.32 2.00 3.15
CA LEU A 164 0.83 2.59 1.91
C LEU A 164 -0.13 3.73 2.22
N THR A 165 -0.09 4.77 1.39
CA THR A 165 -0.98 5.92 1.52
C THR A 165 -2.02 5.88 0.40
N VAL A 166 -3.30 5.81 0.78
CA VAL A 166 -4.44 5.95 -0.13
C VAL A 166 -4.84 7.42 -0.15
N VAL A 167 -4.69 8.07 -1.29
CA VAL A 167 -5.10 9.47 -1.48
C VAL A 167 -6.34 9.52 -2.36
N THR A 168 -7.43 10.09 -1.84
CA THR A 168 -8.67 10.26 -2.58
C THR A 168 -9.13 11.70 -2.52
N ASN A 169 -9.61 12.22 -3.65
CA ASN A 169 -10.08 13.58 -3.79
C ASN A 169 -11.49 13.61 -4.41
N ILE A 170 -12.31 14.56 -3.98
CA ILE A 170 -13.59 14.84 -4.64
C ILE A 170 -13.32 15.67 -5.89
N PRO A 171 -13.67 15.20 -7.10
CA PRO A 171 -13.55 15.99 -8.32
C PRO A 171 -14.29 17.32 -8.20
N PRO A 172 -13.79 18.43 -8.77
CA PRO A 172 -14.46 19.74 -8.69
C PRO A 172 -15.93 19.74 -9.12
N ALA A 173 -16.28 18.93 -10.12
CA ALA A 173 -17.64 18.77 -10.61
C ALA A 173 -18.59 18.11 -9.59
N LEU A 174 -18.08 17.42 -8.58
CA LEU A 174 -18.86 16.74 -7.54
C LEU A 174 -18.88 17.51 -6.22
N VAL A 175 -18.20 18.64 -6.13
CA VAL A 175 -18.23 19.48 -4.93
C VAL A 175 -19.65 19.98 -4.68
N GLY A 176 -20.20 19.72 -3.50
CA GLY A 176 -21.59 20.06 -3.15
C GLY A 176 -22.64 19.04 -3.58
N VAL A 177 -22.28 18.04 -4.39
CA VAL A 177 -23.16 16.92 -4.73
C VAL A 177 -23.27 16.00 -3.52
N LYS A 178 -24.49 15.79 -3.01
CA LYS A 178 -24.72 15.01 -1.78
C LYS A 178 -24.52 13.50 -1.98
N GLN A 179 -24.77 13.00 -3.18
CA GLN A 179 -24.71 11.57 -3.49
C GLN A 179 -24.12 11.35 -4.88
N TRP A 180 -23.17 10.46 -5.00
CA TRP A 180 -22.58 10.01 -6.27
C TRP A 180 -22.19 8.54 -6.21
N VAL A 181 -21.94 7.96 -7.35
CA VAL A 181 -21.36 6.61 -7.51
C VAL A 181 -20.11 6.71 -8.35
N ALA A 182 -18.99 6.22 -7.81
CA ALA A 182 -17.73 6.10 -8.54
C ALA A 182 -17.61 4.69 -9.10
N SER A 183 -18.06 4.51 -10.34
CA SER A 183 -18.12 3.20 -11.01
C SER A 183 -17.84 3.36 -12.49
N PRO A 184 -17.17 2.39 -13.14
CA PRO A 184 -17.02 2.38 -14.59
C PRO A 184 -18.33 2.17 -15.33
N SER A 185 -19.33 1.55 -14.67
CA SER A 185 -20.64 1.29 -15.27
C SER A 185 -21.72 1.35 -14.20
N VAL A 186 -22.77 2.14 -14.45
CA VAL A 186 -23.94 2.26 -13.57
C VAL A 186 -25.20 2.07 -14.39
N THR A 187 -26.09 1.19 -13.95
CA THR A 187 -27.40 1.00 -14.53
C THR A 187 -28.47 1.27 -13.47
N LEU A 188 -29.40 2.14 -13.79
CA LEU A 188 -30.60 2.43 -12.99
C LEU A 188 -31.84 1.94 -13.75
N VAL A 189 -32.58 1.03 -13.13
CA VAL A 189 -33.83 0.50 -13.70
C VAL A 189 -34.95 0.77 -12.73
N GLN A 190 -36.07 1.34 -13.25
CA GLN A 190 -37.30 1.47 -12.52
C GLN A 190 -38.37 0.57 -13.16
N THR A 191 -39.02 -0.23 -12.34
CA THR A 191 -40.19 -1.02 -12.73
C THR A 191 -41.41 -0.59 -11.91
N ILE A 192 -42.54 -0.50 -12.52
CA ILE A 192 -43.82 -0.22 -11.89
C ILE A 192 -44.73 -1.43 -12.14
N GLU A 193 -45.21 -2.02 -11.05
CA GLU A 193 -46.13 -3.15 -11.07
C GLU A 193 -47.51 -2.67 -10.62
N GLY A 194 -48.51 -2.93 -11.40
CA GLY A 194 -49.91 -2.46 -11.22
C GLY A 194 -50.41 -1.70 -12.45
N SER A 195 -51.70 -1.39 -12.47
CA SER A 195 -52.30 -0.58 -13.54
C SER A 195 -51.95 0.89 -13.33
N LEU A 196 -51.57 1.60 -14.38
CA LEU A 196 -51.41 3.07 -14.35
C LEU A 196 -52.77 3.78 -14.41
N ASP A 197 -53.83 3.10 -14.92
CA ASP A 197 -55.20 3.56 -14.81
C ASP A 197 -55.74 3.21 -13.42
N THR A 198 -55.44 4.07 -12.46
CA THR A 198 -55.75 3.84 -11.07
C THR A 198 -56.86 4.74 -10.57
N TYR A 199 -57.56 4.24 -9.57
CA TYR A 199 -58.56 5.00 -8.82
C TYR A 199 -58.02 5.38 -7.44
N LEU A 200 -58.70 6.30 -6.78
CA LEU A 200 -58.34 6.72 -5.43
C LEU A 200 -58.29 5.51 -4.45
N GLY A 201 -57.18 5.31 -3.79
CA GLY A 201 -56.93 4.17 -2.90
C GLY A 201 -56.32 2.95 -3.55
N ALA A 202 -56.03 2.96 -4.85
CA ALA A 202 -55.29 1.86 -5.48
C ALA A 202 -53.81 1.86 -5.08
N ALA A 203 -53.24 0.67 -5.03
CA ALA A 203 -51.83 0.48 -4.72
C ALA A 203 -50.98 0.23 -5.98
N ILE A 204 -49.82 0.86 -6.04
CA ILE A 204 -48.84 0.70 -7.11
C ILE A 204 -47.50 0.30 -6.43
N ASN A 205 -46.87 -0.75 -6.91
CA ASN A 205 -45.54 -1.13 -6.48
C ASN A 205 -44.50 -0.54 -7.42
N ARG A 206 -43.57 0.24 -6.87
CA ARG A 206 -42.43 0.82 -7.58
C ARG A 206 -41.14 0.15 -7.10
N ARG A 207 -40.39 -0.44 -8.01
CA ARG A 207 -39.09 -1.02 -7.73
C ARG A 207 -37.98 -0.23 -8.44
N ILE A 208 -36.96 0.19 -7.71
CA ILE A 208 -35.77 0.83 -8.25
C ILE A 208 -34.60 -0.12 -8.03
N THR A 209 -33.93 -0.47 -9.10
CA THR A 209 -32.74 -1.33 -9.06
C THR A 209 -31.53 -0.54 -9.55
N ILE A 210 -30.51 -0.42 -8.71
CA ILE A 210 -29.22 0.17 -9.06
C ILE A 210 -28.20 -0.98 -9.18
N LYS A 211 -27.55 -1.07 -10.33
CA LYS A 211 -26.41 -1.97 -10.57
C LYS A 211 -25.19 -1.10 -10.87
N ALA A 212 -24.09 -1.36 -10.20
CA ALA A 212 -22.83 -0.64 -10.41
C ALA A 212 -21.67 -1.62 -10.34
N ASP A 213 -20.73 -1.50 -11.27
CA ASP A 213 -19.54 -2.31 -11.30
C ASP A 213 -18.46 -1.68 -10.40
N ASP A 214 -17.64 -2.52 -9.79
CA ASP A 214 -16.50 -2.09 -8.96
C ASP A 214 -16.86 -1.19 -7.76
N VAL A 215 -18.08 -1.34 -7.24
CA VAL A 215 -18.58 -0.63 -6.07
C VAL A 215 -19.21 -1.60 -5.09
N MET A 216 -19.01 -1.39 -3.81
CA MET A 216 -19.73 -2.11 -2.77
C MET A 216 -21.18 -1.65 -2.70
N ALA A 217 -22.13 -2.59 -2.65
CA ALA A 217 -23.57 -2.26 -2.59
C ALA A 217 -23.92 -1.33 -1.42
N MET A 218 -23.22 -1.43 -0.31
CA MET A 218 -23.40 -0.55 0.86
C MET A 218 -22.97 0.91 0.63
N LEU A 219 -22.15 1.18 -0.40
CA LEU A 219 -21.70 2.52 -0.78
C LEU A 219 -22.59 3.17 -1.83
N LEU A 220 -23.59 2.44 -2.37
CA LEU A 220 -24.55 2.99 -3.31
C LEU A 220 -25.47 3.99 -2.60
N PRO A 221 -25.85 5.09 -3.29
CA PRO A 221 -26.77 6.06 -2.74
C PRO A 221 -28.14 5.44 -2.47
N ARG A 222 -28.76 5.86 -1.38
CA ARG A 222 -30.13 5.48 -1.09
C ARG A 222 -31.07 6.31 -1.95
N THR A 223 -32.00 5.64 -2.61
CA THR A 223 -33.08 6.30 -3.31
C THR A 223 -34.15 6.79 -2.32
N THR A 224 -34.57 8.04 -2.44
CA THR A 224 -35.70 8.58 -1.70
C THR A 224 -36.91 8.66 -2.62
N SER A 225 -38.08 8.33 -2.11
CA SER A 225 -39.31 8.60 -2.84
C SER A 225 -39.61 10.10 -2.78
N PRO A 226 -39.98 10.73 -3.90
CA PRO A 226 -40.45 12.11 -3.88
C PRO A 226 -41.72 12.19 -3.01
N ASN A 227 -41.84 13.29 -2.30
CA ASN A 227 -43.06 13.57 -1.54
C ASN A 227 -44.12 14.15 -2.50
N GLU A 228 -44.93 13.27 -3.04
CA GLU A 228 -46.01 13.67 -3.94
C GLU A 228 -47.30 13.89 -3.15
N PRO A 229 -48.02 15.04 -3.31
CA PRO A 229 -49.16 15.40 -2.49
C PRO A 229 -50.32 14.39 -2.56
N LEU A 230 -50.40 13.62 -3.65
CA LEU A 230 -51.49 12.66 -3.90
C LEU A 230 -51.07 11.20 -3.65
N LEU A 231 -49.81 10.95 -3.25
CA LEU A 231 -49.29 9.61 -3.05
C LEU A 231 -48.82 9.42 -1.63
N GLN A 232 -49.35 8.42 -0.95
CA GLN A 232 -48.78 7.94 0.29
C GLN A 232 -47.76 6.85 -0.02
N THR A 233 -46.49 7.07 0.34
CA THR A 233 -45.38 6.14 0.05
C THR A 233 -45.01 5.34 1.28
N TYR A 234 -44.83 4.05 1.08
CA TYR A 234 -44.38 3.08 2.11
C TYR A 234 -43.05 2.45 1.66
N PRO A 235 -41.89 3.06 1.98
CA PRO A 235 -40.62 2.55 1.53
C PRO A 235 -40.23 1.25 2.24
N GLU A 236 -39.91 0.23 1.45
CA GLU A 236 -39.32 -1.01 1.97
C GLU A 236 -37.79 -0.85 2.17
N PRO A 237 -37.20 -1.60 3.12
CA PRO A 237 -35.76 -1.64 3.30
C PRO A 237 -35.05 -2.09 2.01
N PRO A 238 -33.92 -1.45 1.61
CA PRO A 238 -33.19 -1.85 0.41
C PRO A 238 -32.54 -3.22 0.59
N VAL A 239 -32.60 -4.05 -0.46
CA VAL A 239 -31.87 -5.32 -0.54
C VAL A 239 -30.51 -5.08 -1.17
N LEU A 240 -29.43 -5.25 -0.39
CA LEU A 240 -28.06 -5.05 -0.84
C LEU A 240 -27.42 -6.40 -1.22
N ARG A 241 -26.85 -6.50 -2.41
CA ARG A 241 -26.16 -7.70 -2.88
C ARG A 241 -24.86 -7.33 -3.58
N ASN A 242 -23.74 -7.88 -3.09
CA ASN A 242 -22.48 -7.84 -3.81
C ASN A 242 -22.38 -9.11 -4.66
N ARG A 243 -21.94 -8.96 -5.91
CA ARG A 243 -21.59 -10.07 -6.79
C ARG A 243 -20.07 -10.03 -6.98
N SER A 244 -19.37 -11.11 -6.64
CA SER A 244 -17.98 -11.26 -7.08
C SER A 244 -18.01 -11.85 -8.48
N ASN A 245 -17.43 -11.15 -9.45
CA ASN A 245 -17.09 -11.77 -10.72
C ASN A 245 -15.93 -12.72 -10.44
N ARG A 246 -16.24 -14.00 -10.21
CA ARG A 246 -15.24 -15.06 -10.34
C ARG A 246 -14.99 -15.20 -11.83
N GLY A 247 -13.93 -14.54 -12.31
CA GLY A 247 -13.41 -14.74 -13.65
C GLY A 247 -12.71 -16.08 -13.78
#